data_8337cd33672de4374fa46521e0f81196
#
_entry.id   8337cd33672de4374fa46521e0f81196
#
_cell.length_a   1.000
_cell.length_b   1.000
_cell.length_c   1.000
_cell.angle_alpha   90.00
_cell.angle_beta   90.00
_cell.angle_gamma   90.00
#
_symmetry.space_group_name_H-M   'P 1'
#
loop_
_entity.id
_entity.type
_entity.pdbx_description
1 polymer ?
#
loop_
_entity_poly.entity_id
_entity_poly.type
_entity_poly.pdbx_seq_one_letter_code
_entity_poly.pdbx_strand_id
1 'polypeptide(L)'
;MPTPPAEVDVDVPLVRALLHDQHPDLADRRLVVVANGWDNVIVRLGDEYAVRLPRRELAARLVEHEQRWLPEIAARVGPVVPVPAPVRVGRPALGYPWSWSVVPWLPGAPVGERAAGVRVAEALAEFVRRLHVPAPAGAPANPFRAVPLATRSDAVLTRLATQDVPRAVELAAAWRTAAALPTHTGPPVWVHGDLHPFNVLVDRTPDGDERLSAVVDFGDVTSGDPAVDLATAWLTLDREARHTFRTLVAAPDATWGRARGWAIALASALATSDERAFRSVARRSIDAVLDG
;
A
#
# COMPACT_ATOMS: atom_id res chain seq x y z
N MET A 1 -11.93 1.90 12.37
CA MET A 1 -11.94 0.48 12.82
C MET A 1 -10.76 0.29 13.77
N PRO A 2 -10.96 -0.29 14.96
CA PRO A 2 -9.86 -0.57 15.89
C PRO A 2 -8.90 -1.60 15.25
N THR A 3 -7.63 -1.48 15.60
CA THR A 3 -6.62 -2.48 15.19
C THR A 3 -7.05 -3.85 15.71
N PRO A 4 -7.10 -4.90 14.86
CA PRO A 4 -7.48 -6.24 15.29
C PRO A 4 -6.55 -6.76 16.40
N PRO A 5 -7.05 -7.58 17.35
CA PRO A 5 -6.18 -8.20 18.34
C PRO A 5 -5.11 -9.07 17.69
N ALA A 6 -3.92 -9.10 18.29
CA ALA A 6 -2.88 -10.03 17.88
C ALA A 6 -3.26 -11.47 18.28
N GLU A 7 -2.97 -12.43 17.44
CA GLU A 7 -3.08 -13.85 17.74
C GLU A 7 -1.78 -14.38 18.36
N VAL A 8 -0.66 -13.71 18.06
CA VAL A 8 0.66 -13.99 18.65
C VAL A 8 1.30 -12.68 19.06
N ASP A 9 1.78 -12.65 20.31
CA ASP A 9 2.57 -11.53 20.80
C ASP A 9 4.01 -11.65 20.28
N VAL A 10 4.46 -10.61 19.59
CA VAL A 10 5.81 -10.53 19.03
C VAL A 10 6.60 -9.50 19.82
N ASP A 11 7.60 -9.98 20.53
CA ASP A 11 8.51 -9.16 21.32
C ASP A 11 9.97 -9.26 20.86
N VAL A 12 10.84 -8.42 21.38
CA VAL A 12 12.26 -8.41 21.04
C VAL A 12 12.97 -9.73 21.41
N PRO A 13 12.71 -10.37 22.56
CA PRO A 13 13.26 -11.69 22.90
C PRO A 13 12.93 -12.76 21.85
N LEU A 14 11.68 -12.88 21.42
CA LEU A 14 11.25 -13.82 20.38
C LEU A 14 11.98 -13.56 19.05
N VAL A 15 12.00 -12.29 18.60
CA VAL A 15 12.68 -11.93 17.35
C VAL A 15 14.17 -12.24 17.40
N ARG A 16 14.83 -11.99 18.52
CA ARG A 16 16.24 -12.33 18.72
C ARG A 16 16.47 -13.84 18.67
N ALA A 17 15.62 -14.63 19.33
CA ALA A 17 15.70 -16.09 19.30
C ALA A 17 15.52 -16.64 17.87
N LEU A 18 14.55 -16.14 17.12
CA LEU A 18 14.33 -16.51 15.72
C LEU A 18 15.52 -16.16 14.82
N LEU A 19 16.14 -14.99 15.04
CA LEU A 19 17.35 -14.59 14.32
C LEU A 19 18.54 -15.52 14.67
N HIS A 20 18.75 -15.82 15.95
CA HIS A 20 19.79 -16.77 16.37
C HIS A 20 19.62 -18.14 15.74
N ASP A 21 18.39 -18.64 15.65
CA ASP A 21 18.08 -19.95 15.07
C ASP A 21 18.32 -19.99 13.55
N GLN A 22 17.95 -18.92 12.81
CA GLN A 22 17.86 -18.98 11.35
C GLN A 22 18.83 -18.04 10.62
N HIS A 23 19.24 -16.94 11.24
CA HIS A 23 20.10 -15.90 10.66
C HIS A 23 21.11 -15.39 11.71
N PRO A 24 22.01 -16.26 12.22
CA PRO A 24 22.91 -15.92 13.33
C PRO A 24 23.85 -14.73 13.03
N ASP A 25 24.16 -14.49 11.74
CA ASP A 25 24.92 -13.32 11.27
C ASP A 25 24.23 -11.98 11.54
N LEU A 26 22.93 -11.98 11.82
CA LEU A 26 22.14 -10.79 12.11
C LEU A 26 21.70 -10.68 13.58
N ALA A 27 21.86 -11.73 14.36
CA ALA A 27 21.24 -11.86 15.69
C ALA A 27 21.75 -10.85 16.73
N ASP A 28 23.03 -10.44 16.65
CA ASP A 28 23.63 -9.52 17.62
C ASP A 28 23.34 -8.03 17.33
N ARG A 29 22.66 -7.74 16.22
CA ARG A 29 22.30 -6.37 15.88
C ARG A 29 21.27 -5.82 16.87
N ARG A 30 21.25 -4.50 17.01
CA ARG A 30 20.26 -3.81 17.85
C ARG A 30 18.85 -4.02 17.30
N LEU A 31 17.91 -4.40 18.19
CA LEU A 31 16.50 -4.58 17.88
C LEU A 31 15.67 -3.49 18.58
N VAL A 32 14.76 -2.84 17.83
CA VAL A 32 13.81 -1.86 18.36
C VAL A 32 12.47 -2.05 17.66
N VAL A 33 11.40 -2.29 18.42
CA VAL A 33 10.04 -2.31 17.88
C VAL A 33 9.68 -0.90 17.43
N VAL A 34 9.39 -0.73 16.15
CA VAL A 34 9.07 0.59 15.54
C VAL A 34 7.62 0.73 15.15
N ALA A 35 6.94 -0.38 14.90
CA ALA A 35 5.51 -0.38 14.63
C ALA A 35 4.86 -1.70 15.06
N ASN A 36 3.63 -1.58 15.55
CA ASN A 36 2.75 -2.71 15.80
C ASN A 36 1.44 -2.40 15.04
N GLY A 37 1.46 -2.69 13.73
CA GLY A 37 0.40 -2.33 12.80
C GLY A 37 -0.76 -3.32 12.78
N TRP A 38 -1.61 -3.22 11.73
CA TRP A 38 -2.77 -4.09 11.53
C TRP A 38 -2.37 -5.55 11.35
N ASP A 39 -1.36 -5.79 10.51
CA ASP A 39 -0.98 -7.11 10.03
C ASP A 39 0.37 -7.57 10.57
N ASN A 40 1.31 -6.65 10.75
CA ASN A 40 2.69 -6.97 11.09
C ASN A 40 3.20 -6.18 12.28
N VAL A 41 4.08 -6.81 13.05
CA VAL A 41 5.03 -6.11 13.92
C VAL A 41 6.29 -5.85 13.11
N ILE A 42 6.76 -4.61 13.14
CA ILE A 42 8.01 -4.19 12.50
C ILE A 42 9.06 -3.93 13.56
N VAL A 43 10.13 -4.67 13.51
CA VAL A 43 11.26 -4.52 14.43
C VAL A 43 12.48 -4.07 13.63
N ARG A 44 12.98 -2.87 13.92
CA ARG A 44 14.21 -2.38 13.31
C ARG A 44 15.39 -3.22 13.76
N LEU A 45 16.25 -3.61 12.82
CA LEU A 45 17.40 -4.47 13.01
C LEU A 45 18.68 -3.73 12.57
N GLY A 46 19.36 -3.13 13.52
CA GLY A 46 20.47 -2.22 13.25
C GLY A 46 19.98 -1.00 12.45
N ASP A 47 20.84 -0.48 11.58
CA ASP A 47 20.53 0.68 10.75
C ASP A 47 20.08 0.33 9.33
N GLU A 48 20.29 -0.93 8.91
CA GLU A 48 20.14 -1.37 7.52
C GLU A 48 18.87 -2.17 7.26
N TYR A 49 18.29 -2.80 8.29
CA TYR A 49 17.21 -3.76 8.10
C TYR A 49 16.01 -3.55 9.03
N ALA A 50 14.92 -4.20 8.71
CA ALA A 50 13.79 -4.45 9.58
C ALA A 50 13.37 -5.93 9.51
N VAL A 51 12.86 -6.44 10.62
CA VAL A 51 12.18 -7.74 10.66
C VAL A 51 10.68 -7.49 10.62
N ARG A 52 9.99 -8.12 9.68
CA ARG A 52 8.53 -8.09 9.54
C ARG A 52 7.97 -9.44 9.96
N LEU A 53 7.12 -9.42 10.98
CA LEU A 53 6.48 -10.61 11.52
C LEU A 53 4.96 -10.41 11.50
N PRO A 54 4.20 -11.26 10.80
CA PRO A 54 2.75 -11.30 10.94
C PRO A 54 2.32 -11.44 12.41
N ARG A 55 1.22 -10.79 12.77
CA ARG A 55 0.63 -10.92 14.10
C ARG A 55 -0.70 -11.70 14.09
N ARG A 56 -1.15 -12.08 12.90
CA ARG A 56 -2.41 -12.80 12.64
C ARG A 56 -2.24 -13.77 11.46
N GLU A 57 -3.01 -14.84 11.46
CA GLU A 57 -3.00 -15.86 10.39
C GLU A 57 -3.32 -15.25 9.01
N LEU A 58 -4.27 -14.34 8.96
CA LEU A 58 -4.63 -13.67 7.70
C LEU A 58 -3.45 -12.91 7.08
N ALA A 59 -2.59 -12.34 7.90
CA ALA A 59 -1.39 -11.61 7.46
C ALA A 59 -0.24 -12.53 7.04
N ALA A 60 -0.21 -13.77 7.54
CA ALA A 60 0.86 -14.72 7.23
C ALA A 60 0.94 -15.03 5.72
N ARG A 61 -0.20 -15.19 5.05
CA ARG A 61 -0.26 -15.41 3.60
C ARG A 61 0.26 -14.23 2.80
N LEU A 62 0.07 -13.02 3.29
CA LEU A 62 0.57 -11.79 2.63
C LEU A 62 2.10 -11.77 2.63
N VAL A 63 2.73 -12.17 3.75
CA VAL A 63 4.20 -12.28 3.83
C VAL A 63 4.73 -13.35 2.87
N GLU A 64 4.04 -14.48 2.71
CA GLU A 64 4.44 -15.51 1.74
C GLU A 64 4.34 -15.02 0.29
N HIS A 65 3.32 -14.22 -0.03
CA HIS A 65 3.20 -13.56 -1.34
C HIS A 65 4.36 -12.59 -1.57
N GLU A 66 4.70 -11.75 -0.58
CA GLU A 66 5.84 -10.84 -0.67
C GLU A 66 7.16 -11.63 -0.85
N GLN A 67 7.39 -12.67 -0.07
CA GLN A 67 8.60 -13.50 -0.19
C GLN A 67 8.77 -14.10 -1.60
N ARG A 68 7.67 -14.50 -2.21
CA ARG A 68 7.68 -15.12 -3.53
C ARG A 68 7.84 -14.12 -4.67
N TRP A 69 7.10 -13.00 -4.63
CA TRP A 69 6.92 -12.15 -5.80
C TRP A 69 7.66 -10.81 -5.72
N LEU A 70 7.87 -10.29 -4.51
CA LEU A 70 8.49 -8.98 -4.37
C LEU A 70 9.94 -8.91 -4.87
N PRO A 71 10.77 -9.97 -4.82
CA PRO A 71 12.10 -9.92 -5.45
C PRO A 71 12.06 -9.65 -6.96
N GLU A 72 11.12 -10.26 -7.69
CA GLU A 72 10.95 -10.01 -9.13
C GLU A 72 10.44 -8.59 -9.39
N ILE A 73 9.46 -8.14 -8.62
CA ILE A 73 8.92 -6.77 -8.70
C ILE A 73 10.03 -5.77 -8.40
N ALA A 74 10.82 -5.98 -7.34
CA ALA A 74 11.94 -5.12 -6.94
C ALA A 74 13.01 -4.99 -8.03
N ALA A 75 13.32 -6.07 -8.75
CA ALA A 75 14.26 -6.02 -9.87
C ALA A 75 13.77 -5.08 -10.98
N ARG A 76 12.46 -4.92 -11.13
CA ARG A 76 11.83 -4.09 -12.17
C ARG A 76 11.66 -2.64 -11.73
N VAL A 77 11.13 -2.41 -10.52
CA VAL A 77 10.83 -1.06 -10.02
C VAL A 77 11.99 -0.43 -9.27
N GLY A 78 12.86 -1.22 -8.65
CA GLY A 78 13.98 -0.77 -7.81
C GLY A 78 14.94 0.22 -8.44
N PRO A 79 15.22 0.19 -9.76
CA PRO A 79 16.01 1.23 -10.42
C PRO A 79 15.40 2.64 -10.36
N VAL A 80 14.10 2.75 -10.09
CA VAL A 80 13.39 4.04 -9.94
C VAL A 80 13.13 4.33 -8.46
N VAL A 81 12.60 3.35 -7.74
CA VAL A 81 12.15 3.50 -6.36
C VAL A 81 12.44 2.22 -5.58
N PRO A 82 13.20 2.28 -4.49
CA PRO A 82 13.41 1.15 -3.60
C PRO A 82 12.10 0.60 -3.03
N VAL A 83 12.03 -0.72 -2.90
CA VAL A 83 10.92 -1.44 -2.27
C VAL A 83 11.46 -2.47 -1.28
N PRO A 84 10.71 -2.87 -0.23
CA PRO A 84 11.22 -3.71 0.86
C PRO A 84 11.23 -5.20 0.49
N ALA A 85 11.91 -5.57 -0.60
CA ALA A 85 12.05 -6.97 -0.97
C ALA A 85 12.84 -7.75 0.10
N PRO A 86 12.38 -8.95 0.49
CA PRO A 86 13.05 -9.75 1.50
C PRO A 86 14.50 -10.07 1.16
N VAL A 87 15.43 -9.73 2.06
CA VAL A 87 16.85 -10.11 1.97
C VAL A 87 17.14 -11.44 2.69
N ARG A 88 16.27 -11.80 3.65
CA ARG A 88 16.26 -13.11 4.32
C ARG A 88 14.81 -13.53 4.55
N VAL A 89 14.58 -14.81 4.48
CA VAL A 89 13.28 -15.44 4.73
C VAL A 89 13.39 -16.28 6.00
N GLY A 90 12.50 -16.04 6.94
CA GLY A 90 12.37 -16.84 8.15
C GLY A 90 11.16 -17.79 8.08
N ARG A 91 11.25 -18.91 8.78
CA ARG A 91 10.24 -19.96 8.85
C ARG A 91 9.64 -20.05 10.26
N PRO A 92 8.46 -20.66 10.41
CA PRO A 92 7.89 -20.96 11.72
C PRO A 92 8.89 -21.70 12.63
N ALA A 93 9.10 -21.21 13.84
CA ALA A 93 9.98 -21.82 14.85
C ALA A 93 9.73 -21.23 16.24
N LEU A 94 10.19 -21.90 17.27
CA LEU A 94 10.22 -21.42 18.67
C LEU A 94 8.85 -20.93 19.17
N GLY A 95 7.77 -21.60 18.75
CA GLY A 95 6.40 -21.20 19.09
C GLY A 95 5.80 -20.09 18.24
N TYR A 96 6.57 -19.47 17.35
CA TYR A 96 6.05 -18.54 16.35
C TYR A 96 5.58 -19.32 15.12
N PRO A 97 4.28 -19.24 14.72
CA PRO A 97 3.68 -20.21 13.79
C PRO A 97 3.80 -19.85 12.32
N TRP A 98 4.31 -18.66 11.94
CA TRP A 98 4.25 -18.15 10.56
C TRP A 98 5.61 -17.84 9.95
N SER A 99 5.64 -17.74 8.63
CA SER A 99 6.77 -17.19 7.88
C SER A 99 6.97 -15.71 8.23
N TRP A 100 8.22 -15.25 8.24
CA TRP A 100 8.63 -13.89 8.54
C TRP A 100 9.78 -13.45 7.64
N SER A 101 10.07 -12.16 7.55
CA SER A 101 11.06 -11.64 6.62
C SER A 101 11.99 -10.63 7.27
N VAL A 102 13.26 -10.65 6.86
CA VAL A 102 14.17 -9.51 7.02
C VAL A 102 14.17 -8.73 5.72
N VAL A 103 13.87 -7.45 5.80
CA VAL A 103 13.78 -6.53 4.65
C VAL A 103 14.74 -5.36 4.85
N PRO A 104 15.19 -4.67 3.79
CA PRO A 104 15.96 -3.45 3.96
C PRO A 104 15.14 -2.39 4.71
N TRP A 105 15.82 -1.63 5.56
CA TRP A 105 15.24 -0.42 6.15
C TRP A 105 15.32 0.71 5.12
N LEU A 106 14.20 1.13 4.61
CA LEU A 106 14.12 2.18 3.59
C LEU A 106 14.00 3.54 4.27
N PRO A 107 14.87 4.51 3.92
CA PRO A 107 14.83 5.85 4.50
C PRO A 107 13.63 6.64 3.99
N GLY A 108 13.32 7.73 4.68
CA GLY A 108 12.24 8.65 4.34
C GLY A 108 11.10 8.63 5.36
N ALA A 109 10.18 9.55 5.19
CA ALA A 109 8.96 9.65 5.96
C ALA A 109 7.75 9.49 5.03
N PRO A 110 6.63 8.91 5.51
CA PRO A 110 5.40 8.88 4.73
C PRO A 110 5.00 10.29 4.27
N VAL A 111 4.45 10.42 3.06
CA VAL A 111 3.79 11.65 2.61
C VAL A 111 2.75 12.08 3.66
N GLY A 112 2.02 11.09 4.19
CA GLY A 112 1.13 11.30 5.33
C GLY A 112 -0.04 12.23 5.00
N GLU A 113 -0.35 13.15 5.93
CA GLU A 113 -1.52 14.03 5.85
C GLU A 113 -1.44 15.08 4.74
N ARG A 114 -0.25 15.41 4.28
CA ARG A 114 -0.05 16.41 3.21
C ARG A 114 -0.31 15.79 1.84
N ALA A 115 -0.38 16.64 0.81
CA ALA A 115 -0.34 16.20 -0.57
C ALA A 115 1.09 16.34 -1.10
N ALA A 116 1.52 15.40 -1.91
CA ALA A 116 2.82 15.43 -2.57
C ALA A 116 2.76 16.21 -3.89
N GLY A 117 3.87 16.88 -4.22
CA GLY A 117 4.01 17.71 -5.40
C GLY A 117 4.51 16.95 -6.64
N VAL A 118 4.79 17.72 -7.69
CA VAL A 118 5.09 17.25 -9.06
C VAL A 118 6.25 16.26 -9.11
N ARG A 119 7.36 16.48 -8.39
CA ARG A 119 8.52 15.56 -8.42
C ARG A 119 8.19 14.17 -7.90
N VAL A 120 7.35 14.08 -6.88
CA VAL A 120 6.86 12.79 -6.38
C VAL A 120 5.93 12.14 -7.41
N ALA A 121 5.08 12.93 -8.05
CA ALA A 121 4.18 12.45 -9.11
C ALA A 121 4.92 11.85 -10.31
N GLU A 122 6.00 12.50 -10.75
CA GLU A 122 6.86 12.01 -11.83
C GLU A 122 7.45 10.63 -11.50
N ALA A 123 8.04 10.50 -10.32
CA ALA A 123 8.63 9.24 -9.88
C ALA A 123 7.56 8.15 -9.64
N LEU A 124 6.39 8.49 -9.09
CA LEU A 124 5.27 7.55 -8.94
C LEU A 124 4.71 7.11 -10.30
N ALA A 125 4.65 8.00 -11.29
CA ALA A 125 4.21 7.64 -12.64
C ALA A 125 5.15 6.61 -13.28
N GLU A 126 6.46 6.80 -13.15
CA GLU A 126 7.43 5.83 -13.65
C GLU A 126 7.36 4.52 -12.84
N PHE A 127 7.18 4.58 -11.52
CA PHE A 127 6.99 3.41 -10.68
C PHE A 127 5.80 2.57 -11.13
N VAL A 128 4.61 3.17 -11.28
CA VAL A 128 3.41 2.40 -11.69
C VAL A 128 3.54 1.88 -13.12
N ARG A 129 4.18 2.61 -14.02
CA ARG A 129 4.43 2.12 -15.40
C ARG A 129 5.33 0.89 -15.43
N ARG A 130 6.31 0.81 -14.54
CA ARG A 130 7.17 -0.37 -14.41
C ARG A 130 6.49 -1.51 -13.68
N LEU A 131 5.61 -1.21 -12.72
CA LEU A 131 4.86 -2.21 -11.99
C LEU A 131 3.75 -2.83 -12.84
N HIS A 132 2.97 -2.02 -13.55
CA HIS A 132 1.78 -2.42 -14.31
C HIS A 132 2.13 -3.18 -15.60
N VAL A 133 2.82 -4.28 -15.47
CA VAL A 133 3.09 -5.23 -16.57
C VAL A 133 2.25 -6.49 -16.39
N PRO A 134 1.96 -7.26 -17.45
CA PRO A 134 1.22 -8.49 -17.34
C PRO A 134 1.78 -9.40 -16.24
N ALA A 135 0.94 -9.81 -15.32
CA ALA A 135 1.30 -10.72 -14.26
C ALA A 135 1.28 -12.18 -14.76
N PRO A 136 2.17 -13.05 -14.29
CA PRO A 136 2.20 -14.45 -14.70
C PRO A 136 0.97 -15.22 -14.19
N ALA A 137 0.68 -16.33 -14.84
CA ALA A 137 -0.29 -17.30 -14.34
C ALA A 137 0.16 -17.78 -12.93
N GLY A 138 -0.73 -17.69 -11.95
CA GLY A 138 -0.40 -18.00 -10.55
C GLY A 138 0.04 -16.80 -9.70
N ALA A 139 0.03 -15.59 -10.25
CA ALA A 139 0.08 -14.37 -9.45
C ALA A 139 -1.09 -14.34 -8.45
N PRO A 140 -0.90 -13.80 -7.23
CA PRO A 140 -1.94 -13.79 -6.22
C PRO A 140 -3.17 -13.01 -6.69
N ALA A 141 -4.35 -13.49 -6.31
CA ALA A 141 -5.62 -12.80 -6.48
C ALA A 141 -6.07 -12.25 -5.13
N ASN A 142 -6.40 -10.97 -5.08
CA ASN A 142 -6.95 -10.34 -3.88
C ASN A 142 -8.45 -10.06 -4.11
N PRO A 143 -9.36 -10.62 -3.28
CA PRO A 143 -10.81 -10.44 -3.48
C PRO A 143 -11.29 -9.01 -3.19
N PHE A 144 -10.41 -8.17 -2.65
CA PHE A 144 -10.73 -6.81 -2.22
C PHE A 144 -10.02 -5.72 -3.03
N ARG A 145 -9.02 -6.07 -3.85
CA ARG A 145 -8.19 -5.15 -4.62
C ARG A 145 -8.16 -5.56 -6.09
N ALA A 146 -8.05 -4.59 -6.99
CA ALA A 146 -7.93 -4.80 -8.44
C ALA A 146 -9.05 -5.64 -9.09
N VAL A 147 -10.18 -5.78 -8.41
CA VAL A 147 -11.40 -6.45 -8.88
C VAL A 147 -12.34 -5.44 -9.55
N PRO A 148 -13.35 -5.89 -10.33
CA PRO A 148 -14.38 -5.00 -10.84
C PRO A 148 -15.06 -4.18 -9.72
N LEU A 149 -15.15 -2.86 -9.88
CA LEU A 149 -15.72 -1.96 -8.86
C LEU A 149 -17.11 -2.40 -8.39
N ALA A 150 -17.94 -2.90 -9.31
CA ALA A 150 -19.28 -3.36 -8.98
C ALA A 150 -19.30 -4.39 -7.84
N THR A 151 -18.27 -5.24 -7.73
CA THR A 151 -18.16 -6.24 -6.66
C THR A 151 -17.94 -5.63 -5.28
N ARG A 152 -17.55 -4.35 -5.22
CA ARG A 152 -17.31 -3.59 -3.98
C ARG A 152 -18.51 -2.72 -3.59
N SER A 153 -19.56 -2.65 -4.41
CA SER A 153 -20.66 -1.69 -4.25
C SER A 153 -21.38 -1.82 -2.92
N ASP A 154 -21.72 -3.04 -2.51
CA ASP A 154 -22.43 -3.24 -1.24
C ASP A 154 -21.61 -2.72 -0.05
N ALA A 155 -20.33 -3.04 0.00
CA ALA A 155 -19.45 -2.60 1.09
C ALA A 155 -19.26 -1.08 1.10
N VAL A 156 -19.07 -0.44 -0.07
CA VAL A 156 -18.86 0.99 -0.17
C VAL A 156 -20.17 1.74 0.13
N LEU A 157 -21.28 1.37 -0.50
CA LEU A 157 -22.55 2.07 -0.31
C LEU A 157 -23.11 1.88 1.11
N THR A 158 -22.96 0.69 1.72
CA THR A 158 -23.31 0.48 3.12
C THR A 158 -22.49 1.40 4.03
N ARG A 159 -21.16 1.48 3.83
CA ARG A 159 -20.31 2.39 4.60
C ARG A 159 -20.77 3.85 4.47
N LEU A 160 -21.02 4.31 3.25
CA LEU A 160 -21.48 5.67 2.98
C LEU A 160 -22.86 5.97 3.57
N ALA A 161 -23.72 4.96 3.72
CA ALA A 161 -25.05 5.11 4.28
C ALA A 161 -25.09 5.03 5.81
N THR A 162 -24.16 4.30 6.43
CA THR A 162 -24.25 3.93 7.86
C THR A 162 -23.17 4.52 8.73
N GLN A 163 -22.11 5.10 8.15
CA GLN A 163 -20.96 5.63 8.89
C GLN A 163 -20.78 7.13 8.62
N ASP A 164 -20.08 7.81 9.54
CA ASP A 164 -19.81 9.25 9.43
C ASP A 164 -18.71 9.53 8.39
N VAL A 165 -19.09 9.49 7.13
CA VAL A 165 -18.23 9.82 5.99
C VAL A 165 -18.62 11.20 5.44
N PRO A 166 -17.69 12.17 5.38
CA PRO A 166 -17.99 13.48 4.80
C PRO A 166 -18.49 13.37 3.37
N ARG A 167 -19.48 14.20 3.00
CA ARG A 167 -20.06 14.28 1.63
C ARG A 167 -20.57 12.91 1.10
N ALA A 168 -21.07 12.03 1.98
CA ALA A 168 -21.46 10.67 1.65
C ALA A 168 -22.45 10.55 0.48
N VAL A 169 -23.41 11.48 0.38
CA VAL A 169 -24.42 11.49 -0.70
C VAL A 169 -23.76 11.74 -2.06
N GLU A 170 -22.87 12.73 -2.14
CA GLU A 170 -22.12 13.04 -3.36
C GLU A 170 -21.19 11.89 -3.76
N LEU A 171 -20.48 11.30 -2.77
CA LEU A 171 -19.62 10.13 -2.99
C LEU A 171 -20.43 8.93 -3.48
N ALA A 172 -21.63 8.68 -2.94
CA ALA A 172 -22.48 7.59 -3.40
C ALA A 172 -22.94 7.78 -4.85
N ALA A 173 -23.23 9.01 -5.26
CA ALA A 173 -23.57 9.32 -6.66
C ALA A 173 -22.35 9.09 -7.58
N ALA A 174 -21.17 9.62 -7.21
CA ALA A 174 -19.94 9.45 -7.96
C ALA A 174 -19.50 7.97 -8.02
N TRP A 175 -19.68 7.22 -6.93
CA TRP A 175 -19.43 5.78 -6.91
C TRP A 175 -20.29 5.03 -7.91
N ARG A 176 -21.60 5.25 -7.95
CA ARG A 176 -22.50 4.59 -8.90
C ARG A 176 -22.09 4.83 -10.35
N THR A 177 -21.68 6.08 -10.65
CA THR A 177 -21.15 6.42 -11.98
C THR A 177 -19.88 5.65 -12.30
N ALA A 178 -18.92 5.59 -11.37
CA ALA A 178 -17.66 4.86 -11.58
C ALA A 178 -17.88 3.34 -11.67
N ALA A 179 -18.74 2.77 -10.83
CA ALA A 179 -19.03 1.33 -10.81
C ALA A 179 -19.80 0.84 -12.04
N ALA A 180 -20.46 1.75 -12.77
CA ALA A 180 -21.16 1.45 -14.03
C ALA A 180 -20.20 1.47 -15.26
N LEU A 181 -18.95 1.90 -15.10
CA LEU A 181 -17.99 1.90 -16.19
C LEU A 181 -17.62 0.47 -16.61
N PRO A 182 -17.23 0.27 -17.88
CA PRO A 182 -16.75 -1.03 -18.35
C PRO A 182 -15.59 -1.55 -17.48
N THR A 183 -15.62 -2.83 -17.18
CA THR A 183 -14.53 -3.50 -16.45
C THR A 183 -13.25 -3.52 -17.27
N HIS A 184 -12.12 -3.71 -16.60
CA HIS A 184 -10.85 -3.94 -17.27
C HIS A 184 -10.91 -5.23 -18.09
N THR A 185 -10.61 -5.14 -19.40
CA THR A 185 -10.64 -6.28 -20.32
C THR A 185 -9.24 -6.68 -20.82
N GLY A 186 -8.21 -5.92 -20.44
CA GLY A 186 -6.82 -6.26 -20.74
C GLY A 186 -6.31 -7.42 -19.87
N PRO A 187 -5.09 -7.91 -20.14
CA PRO A 187 -4.46 -8.87 -19.26
C PRO A 187 -4.33 -8.30 -17.86
N PRO A 188 -4.51 -9.12 -16.80
CA PRO A 188 -4.26 -8.67 -15.44
C PRO A 188 -2.80 -8.24 -15.29
N VAL A 189 -2.57 -7.08 -14.71
CA VAL A 189 -1.23 -6.55 -14.46
C VAL A 189 -0.88 -6.62 -12.99
N TRP A 190 0.40 -6.61 -12.66
CA TRP A 190 0.84 -6.42 -11.29
C TRP A 190 0.37 -5.08 -10.75
N VAL A 191 -0.15 -5.07 -9.53
CA VAL A 191 -0.53 -3.86 -8.81
C VAL A 191 -0.06 -3.95 -7.35
N HIS A 192 0.22 -2.81 -6.75
CA HIS A 192 0.50 -2.68 -5.32
C HIS A 192 -0.76 -3.01 -4.49
N GLY A 193 -1.91 -2.55 -4.94
CA GLY A 193 -3.22 -2.79 -4.33
C GLY A 193 -3.61 -1.82 -3.21
N ASP A 194 -2.65 -1.18 -2.55
CA ASP A 194 -2.88 -0.24 -1.44
C ASP A 194 -1.96 0.99 -1.50
N LEU A 195 -1.83 1.60 -2.67
CA LEU A 195 -0.91 2.72 -2.93
C LEU A 195 -1.51 4.03 -2.41
N HIS A 196 -1.35 4.29 -1.12
CA HIS A 196 -1.84 5.49 -0.44
C HIS A 196 -0.68 6.27 0.26
N PRO A 197 -0.88 7.51 0.74
CA PRO A 197 0.21 8.39 1.17
C PRO A 197 1.01 7.89 2.39
N PHE A 198 0.55 6.90 3.14
CA PHE A 198 1.33 6.30 4.22
C PHE A 198 2.27 5.20 3.73
N ASN A 199 2.05 4.67 2.52
CA ASN A 199 2.89 3.66 1.86
C ASN A 199 3.86 4.28 0.85
N VAL A 200 3.82 5.60 0.67
CA VAL A 200 4.70 6.39 -0.19
C VAL A 200 5.64 7.19 0.70
N LEU A 201 6.92 6.82 0.73
CA LEU A 201 7.94 7.51 1.51
C LEU A 201 8.63 8.58 0.67
N VAL A 202 8.90 9.70 1.31
CA VAL A 202 9.60 10.83 0.70
C VAL A 202 10.78 11.28 1.57
N ASP A 203 11.84 11.71 0.91
CA ASP A 203 12.94 12.46 1.51
C ASP A 203 12.79 13.93 1.16
N ARG A 204 13.17 14.78 2.11
CA ARG A 204 13.29 16.22 1.86
C ARG A 204 14.72 16.56 1.49
N THR A 205 14.87 17.25 0.37
CA THR A 205 16.14 17.82 -0.01
C THR A 205 16.45 19.04 0.87
N PRO A 206 17.73 19.48 0.97
CA PRO A 206 18.10 20.70 1.68
C PRO A 206 17.33 21.94 1.22
N ASP A 207 16.94 21.98 -0.05
CA ASP A 207 16.18 23.08 -0.67
C ASP A 207 14.68 23.03 -0.34
N GLY A 208 14.25 22.05 0.46
CA GLY A 208 12.85 21.87 0.88
C GLY A 208 11.97 21.09 -0.10
N ASP A 209 12.50 20.66 -1.23
CA ASP A 209 11.81 19.80 -2.18
C ASP A 209 11.65 18.38 -1.63
N GLU A 210 10.54 17.74 -2.02
CA GLU A 210 10.29 16.34 -1.68
C GLU A 210 10.58 15.44 -2.88
N ARG A 211 11.27 14.32 -2.62
CA ARG A 211 11.54 13.27 -3.60
C ARG A 211 10.99 11.94 -3.07
N LEU A 212 10.42 11.15 -3.96
CA LEU A 212 10.05 9.77 -3.65
C LEU A 212 11.31 8.99 -3.26
N SER A 213 11.33 8.44 -2.05
CA SER A 213 12.48 7.67 -1.52
C SER A 213 12.20 6.17 -1.51
N ALA A 214 10.94 5.76 -1.29
CA ALA A 214 10.54 4.36 -1.32
C ALA A 214 9.02 4.19 -1.48
N VAL A 215 8.61 3.01 -1.90
CA VAL A 215 7.24 2.51 -1.78
C VAL A 215 7.27 1.26 -0.91
N VAL A 216 6.40 1.21 0.11
CA VAL A 216 6.39 0.16 1.14
C VAL A 216 5.02 -0.50 1.26
N ASP A 217 4.97 -1.60 2.01
CA ASP A 217 3.75 -2.37 2.31
C ASP A 217 3.08 -2.99 1.09
N PHE A 218 3.73 -4.01 0.55
CA PHE A 218 3.25 -4.82 -0.56
C PHE A 218 2.36 -6.00 -0.12
N GLY A 219 1.81 -5.98 1.09
CA GLY A 219 0.93 -7.04 1.58
C GLY A 219 -0.28 -7.29 0.67
N ASP A 220 -0.83 -6.25 0.08
CA ASP A 220 -1.95 -6.34 -0.87
C ASP A 220 -1.52 -6.58 -2.34
N VAL A 221 -0.22 -6.85 -2.60
CA VAL A 221 0.27 -7.09 -3.97
C VAL A 221 -0.54 -8.19 -4.65
N THR A 222 -1.03 -7.89 -5.83
CA THR A 222 -1.93 -8.78 -6.57
C THR A 222 -1.87 -8.53 -8.07
N SER A 223 -2.67 -9.28 -8.82
CA SER A 223 -2.85 -9.05 -10.24
C SER A 223 -4.28 -8.65 -10.58
N GLY A 224 -4.47 -7.71 -11.50
CA GLY A 224 -5.80 -7.30 -11.94
C GLY A 224 -5.86 -5.96 -12.66
N ASP A 225 -6.91 -5.18 -12.35
CA ASP A 225 -7.15 -3.85 -12.93
C ASP A 225 -6.17 -2.81 -12.35
N PRO A 226 -5.32 -2.15 -13.18
CA PRO A 226 -4.38 -1.12 -12.74
C PRO A 226 -5.06 0.09 -12.09
N ALA A 227 -6.34 0.29 -12.29
CA ALA A 227 -7.09 1.41 -11.76
C ALA A 227 -6.98 1.55 -10.23
N VAL A 228 -6.76 0.45 -9.49
CA VAL A 228 -6.63 0.49 -8.03
C VAL A 228 -5.44 1.33 -7.58
N ASP A 229 -4.29 1.18 -8.22
CA ASP A 229 -3.08 1.95 -7.89
C ASP A 229 -3.17 3.39 -8.39
N LEU A 230 -3.86 3.62 -9.53
CA LEU A 230 -4.05 4.97 -10.05
C LEU A 230 -4.93 5.84 -9.16
N ALA A 231 -5.64 5.27 -8.19
CA ALA A 231 -6.34 5.99 -7.14
C ALA A 231 -5.41 6.89 -6.31
N THR A 232 -4.11 6.57 -6.24
CA THR A 232 -3.08 7.40 -5.57
C THR A 232 -3.08 8.85 -6.09
N ALA A 233 -3.53 9.09 -7.32
CA ALA A 233 -3.67 10.43 -7.89
C ALA A 233 -4.52 11.37 -7.00
N TRP A 234 -5.57 10.87 -6.38
CA TRP A 234 -6.43 11.65 -5.48
C TRP A 234 -6.08 11.47 -4.00
N LEU A 235 -5.47 10.33 -3.65
CA LEU A 235 -5.10 10.03 -2.26
C LEU A 235 -3.81 10.74 -1.85
N THR A 236 -2.85 10.86 -2.77
CA THR A 236 -1.46 11.23 -2.45
C THR A 236 -1.04 12.59 -3.02
N LEU A 237 -1.54 12.95 -4.21
CA LEU A 237 -1.02 14.07 -4.99
C LEU A 237 -1.88 15.34 -4.86
N ASP A 238 -1.23 16.50 -4.91
CA ASP A 238 -1.94 17.77 -5.09
C ASP A 238 -2.53 17.90 -6.51
N ARG A 239 -3.21 18.98 -6.81
CA ARG A 239 -3.90 19.16 -8.10
C ARG A 239 -2.94 19.19 -9.28
N GLU A 240 -1.82 19.89 -9.18
CA GLU A 240 -0.82 20.02 -10.24
C GLU A 240 -0.08 18.68 -10.45
N ALA A 241 0.35 18.06 -9.37
CA ALA A 241 1.00 16.76 -9.37
C ALA A 241 0.07 15.67 -9.94
N ARG A 242 -1.22 15.71 -9.63
CA ARG A 242 -2.22 14.78 -10.20
C ARG A 242 -2.33 14.94 -11.71
N HIS A 243 -2.34 16.18 -12.21
CA HIS A 243 -2.37 16.44 -13.65
C HIS A 243 -1.11 15.86 -14.33
N THR A 244 0.07 16.13 -13.77
CA THR A 244 1.36 15.57 -14.25
C THR A 244 1.35 14.04 -14.24
N PHE A 245 0.93 13.43 -13.13
CA PHE A 245 0.84 11.97 -13.01
C PHE A 245 -0.08 11.37 -14.07
N ARG A 246 -1.25 11.94 -14.29
CA ARG A 246 -2.20 11.47 -15.31
C ARG A 246 -1.61 11.57 -16.72
N THR A 247 -0.93 12.65 -17.02
CA THR A 247 -0.28 12.87 -18.32
C THR A 247 0.82 11.85 -18.58
N LEU A 248 1.65 11.56 -17.58
CA LEU A 248 2.78 10.62 -17.70
C LEU A 248 2.36 9.16 -17.75
N VAL A 249 1.34 8.78 -16.97
CA VAL A 249 0.78 7.42 -16.99
C VAL A 249 0.00 7.15 -18.28
N ALA A 250 -0.66 8.16 -18.83
CA ALA A 250 -1.39 8.11 -20.10
C ALA A 250 -2.38 6.94 -20.22
N ALA A 251 -3.05 6.58 -19.11
CA ALA A 251 -4.06 5.51 -19.10
C ALA A 251 -5.35 5.97 -19.80
N PRO A 252 -6.17 5.05 -20.35
CA PRO A 252 -7.47 5.37 -20.95
C PRO A 252 -8.43 6.02 -19.95
N ASP A 253 -9.33 6.89 -20.43
CA ASP A 253 -10.31 7.60 -19.60
C ASP A 253 -11.18 6.66 -18.75
N ALA A 254 -11.57 5.51 -19.30
CA ALA A 254 -12.32 4.52 -18.55
C ALA A 254 -11.52 3.96 -17.36
N THR A 255 -10.20 3.81 -17.49
CA THR A 255 -9.31 3.42 -16.39
C THR A 255 -9.23 4.52 -15.34
N TRP A 256 -9.12 5.78 -15.73
CA TRP A 256 -9.17 6.91 -14.81
C TRP A 256 -10.51 7.04 -14.10
N GLY A 257 -11.61 6.79 -14.79
CA GLY A 257 -12.93 6.74 -14.17
C GLY A 257 -13.05 5.66 -13.09
N ARG A 258 -12.51 4.44 -13.36
CA ARG A 258 -12.45 3.38 -12.35
C ARG A 258 -11.47 3.71 -11.22
N ALA A 259 -10.34 4.35 -11.52
CA ALA A 259 -9.38 4.81 -10.50
C ALA A 259 -10.02 5.83 -9.55
N ARG A 260 -10.86 6.74 -10.05
CA ARG A 260 -11.67 7.64 -9.22
C ARG A 260 -12.62 6.86 -8.31
N GLY A 261 -13.23 5.78 -8.80
CA GLY A 261 -14.03 4.86 -7.99
C GLY A 261 -13.20 4.21 -6.87
N TRP A 262 -12.01 3.72 -7.17
CA TRP A 262 -11.10 3.19 -6.15
C TRP A 262 -10.69 4.25 -5.12
N ALA A 263 -10.46 5.49 -5.54
CA ALA A 263 -10.18 6.59 -4.62
C ALA A 263 -11.35 6.84 -3.65
N ILE A 264 -12.61 6.75 -4.12
CA ILE A 264 -13.81 6.82 -3.26
C ILE A 264 -13.81 5.67 -2.25
N ALA A 265 -13.57 4.44 -2.70
CA ALA A 265 -13.57 3.26 -1.83
C ALA A 265 -12.53 3.37 -0.71
N LEU A 266 -11.31 3.76 -1.05
CA LEU A 266 -10.20 3.90 -0.11
C LEU A 266 -10.39 5.12 0.81
N ALA A 267 -10.72 6.30 0.28
CA ALA A 267 -10.96 7.49 1.08
C ALA A 267 -12.12 7.30 2.07
N SER A 268 -13.23 6.67 1.65
CA SER A 268 -14.33 6.39 2.55
C SER A 268 -13.95 5.41 3.67
N ALA A 269 -13.05 4.46 3.42
CA ALA A 269 -12.53 3.57 4.44
C ALA A 269 -11.61 4.31 5.43
N LEU A 270 -10.72 5.17 4.93
CA LEU A 270 -9.86 6.00 5.78
C LEU A 270 -10.67 6.99 6.65
N ALA A 271 -11.80 7.48 6.15
CA ALA A 271 -12.66 8.40 6.90
C ALA A 271 -13.22 7.79 8.19
N THR A 272 -13.37 6.47 8.23
CA THR A 272 -13.90 5.72 9.38
C THR A 272 -12.82 5.18 10.33
N SER A 273 -11.56 5.55 10.11
CA SER A 273 -10.45 5.15 10.97
C SER A 273 -10.49 5.89 12.31
N ASP A 274 -10.02 5.23 13.37
CA ASP A 274 -9.81 5.85 14.68
C ASP A 274 -8.59 6.79 14.67
N GLU A 275 -7.69 6.64 13.71
CA GLU A 275 -6.49 7.47 13.58
C GLU A 275 -6.82 8.81 12.90
N ARG A 276 -6.42 9.91 13.57
CA ARG A 276 -6.64 11.27 13.06
C ARG A 276 -5.97 11.48 11.69
N ALA A 277 -4.76 10.97 11.52
CA ALA A 277 -4.00 11.14 10.28
C ALA A 277 -4.72 10.53 9.07
N PHE A 278 -5.30 9.34 9.22
CA PHE A 278 -6.10 8.72 8.16
C PHE A 278 -7.37 9.53 7.83
N ARG A 279 -8.07 10.05 8.86
CA ARG A 279 -9.24 10.90 8.63
C ARG A 279 -8.88 12.22 7.94
N SER A 280 -7.71 12.78 8.23
CA SER A 280 -7.20 13.98 7.56
C SER A 280 -6.97 13.73 6.06
N VAL A 281 -6.29 12.64 5.72
CA VAL A 281 -6.10 12.20 4.33
C VAL A 281 -7.45 11.96 3.65
N ALA A 282 -8.39 11.28 4.32
CA ALA A 282 -9.71 11.01 3.78
C ALA A 282 -10.44 12.28 3.35
N ARG A 283 -10.49 13.30 4.22
CA ARG A 283 -11.16 14.59 3.91
C ARG A 283 -10.57 15.22 2.66
N ARG A 284 -9.24 15.38 2.61
CA ARG A 284 -8.54 15.94 1.46
C ARG A 284 -8.80 15.14 0.18
N SER A 285 -8.79 13.83 0.28
CA SER A 285 -9.01 12.93 -0.88
C SER A 285 -10.47 12.99 -1.37
N ILE A 286 -11.44 13.10 -0.46
CA ILE A 286 -12.85 13.26 -0.79
C ILE A 286 -13.07 14.56 -1.58
N ASP A 287 -12.51 15.67 -1.10
CA ASP A 287 -12.58 16.96 -1.82
C ASP A 287 -11.89 16.85 -3.19
N ALA A 288 -10.69 16.26 -3.26
CA ALA A 288 -9.97 16.05 -4.51
C ALA A 288 -10.76 15.20 -5.53
N VAL A 289 -11.49 14.19 -5.06
CA VAL A 289 -12.32 13.32 -5.92
C VAL A 289 -13.57 14.03 -6.42
N LEU A 290 -14.21 14.87 -5.58
CA LEU A 290 -15.49 15.48 -5.92
C LEU A 290 -15.33 16.82 -6.67
N ASP A 291 -14.30 17.59 -6.37
CA ASP A 291 -14.11 18.95 -6.87
C ASP A 291 -13.06 19.06 -7.99
N GLY A 292 -12.43 17.97 -8.36
CA GLY A 292 -11.32 17.97 -9.31
C GLY A 292 -11.18 16.79 -10.17
#